data_efa1f0be90cbb9d47f5560689380fb6c
#
_entry.id   efa1f0be90cbb9d47f5560689380fb6c
#
_cell.length_a   1.000
_cell.length_b   1.000
_cell.length_c   1.000
_cell.angle_alpha   90.00
_cell.angle_beta   90.00
_cell.angle_gamma   90.00
#
_symmetry.space_group_name_H-M   'P 1'
#
loop_
_entity.id
_entity.type
_entity.pdbx_description
1 polymer ?
#
loop_
_entity_poly.entity_id
_entity_poly.type
_entity_poly.pdbx_seq_one_letter_code
_entity_poly.pdbx_strand_id
1 'polypeptide(L)'
;YTLSLHDALPIYMKYLTHLLRLFLGITFIISGMIKLNDPMGFSFKLEDYFAPNVLGLPFLIPFALTFAIFVCIVEVVLGVMLLVGYQKKLTLWSLLAMLIFFGFLTFYSAYFNKVTDCGCFGDAIKFTPWQSFTKDIVLLVAALIIFLWGQDYIKPISKGKLPLYITLLSVIFCSVFVYYVYNHLPIKDFRPYKIGTSIPEGMKIPSGKITYYWTVKIDGKEQKIINNGQVPKDKNGNYAEVLNVKTEVPEAPIHDFYIWDKEGENYFDDYIWKDKLLLVVSYRLDRANEEAFKKIKRVTDEALKGGYTVIGLTSQLDKASYIVKKYELNFDFYYNDATTLKTIIRSNPGLVKVSKGVIKDKKHYNDATDLKLAE
;
A
#
# COMPACT_ATOMS: atom_id res chain seq x y z
N TYR A 1 54.45 4.31 9.22
CA TYR A 1 53.76 5.14 8.19
C TYR A 1 52.39 5.55 8.76
N THR A 2 52.33 6.73 9.38
CA THR A 2 51.09 7.39 9.74
C THR A 2 50.54 8.05 8.46
N LEU A 3 49.46 7.47 7.89
CA LEU A 3 48.71 8.17 6.83
C LEU A 3 48.28 9.54 7.37
N SER A 4 48.65 10.61 6.66
CA SER A 4 48.16 11.93 7.03
C SER A 4 46.63 11.97 6.88
N LEU A 5 45.94 12.75 7.72
CA LEU A 5 44.49 12.92 7.65
C LEU A 5 44.03 13.35 6.24
N HIS A 6 44.90 14.08 5.52
CA HIS A 6 44.65 14.53 4.15
C HIS A 6 44.66 13.39 3.12
N ASP A 7 45.48 12.35 3.33
CA ASP A 7 45.57 11.21 2.40
C ASP A 7 44.51 10.14 2.71
N ALA A 8 44.02 10.07 3.96
CA ALA A 8 42.98 9.15 4.38
C ALA A 8 41.57 9.58 3.93
N LEU A 9 41.30 10.90 3.90
CA LEU A 9 39.97 11.46 3.61
C LEU A 9 39.42 11.04 2.22
N PRO A 10 40.19 11.09 1.12
CA PRO A 10 39.71 10.65 -0.20
C PRO A 10 39.36 9.15 -0.24
N ILE A 11 40.10 8.33 0.48
CA ILE A 11 39.90 6.88 0.54
C ILE A 11 38.57 6.58 1.26
N TYR A 12 38.34 7.18 2.44
CA TYR A 12 37.07 7.04 3.18
C TYR A 12 35.89 7.52 2.36
N MET A 13 36.00 8.68 1.71
CA MET A 13 34.92 9.22 0.87
C MET A 13 34.57 8.31 -0.30
N LYS A 14 35.55 7.66 -0.92
CA LYS A 14 35.31 6.68 -1.97
C LYS A 14 34.47 5.50 -1.48
N TYR A 15 34.86 4.86 -0.38
CA TYR A 15 34.13 3.71 0.18
C TYR A 15 32.75 4.12 0.68
N LEU A 16 32.63 5.26 1.38
CA LEU A 16 31.36 5.81 1.83
C LEU A 16 30.42 6.06 0.64
N THR A 17 30.91 6.67 -0.44
CA THR A 17 30.10 6.92 -1.64
C THR A 17 29.60 5.62 -2.26
N HIS A 18 30.43 4.59 -2.35
CA HIS A 18 29.98 3.29 -2.88
C HIS A 18 28.93 2.63 -1.99
N LEU A 19 29.08 2.69 -0.67
CA LEU A 19 28.10 2.18 0.28
C LEU A 19 26.76 2.92 0.17
N LEU A 20 26.80 4.25 0.19
CA LEU A 20 25.59 5.08 0.08
C LEU A 20 24.92 4.93 -1.29
N ARG A 21 25.71 4.81 -2.38
CA ARG A 21 25.22 4.54 -3.73
C ARG A 21 24.46 3.21 -3.79
N LEU A 22 25.04 2.16 -3.21
CA LEU A 22 24.38 0.85 -3.14
C LEU A 22 23.10 0.91 -2.29
N PHE A 23 23.17 1.51 -1.11
CA PHE A 23 22.05 1.68 -0.21
C PHE A 23 20.88 2.44 -0.87
N LEU A 24 21.13 3.62 -1.42
CA LEU A 24 20.12 4.43 -2.11
C LEU A 24 19.56 3.70 -3.34
N GLY A 25 20.43 3.17 -4.19
CA GLY A 25 20.01 2.52 -5.43
C GLY A 25 19.12 1.31 -5.16
N ILE A 26 19.48 0.45 -4.22
CA ILE A 26 18.66 -0.71 -3.83
C ILE A 26 17.34 -0.27 -3.19
N THR A 27 17.37 0.72 -2.29
CA THR A 27 16.17 1.23 -1.63
C THR A 27 15.18 1.80 -2.65
N PHE A 28 15.64 2.58 -3.63
CA PHE A 28 14.82 3.14 -4.69
C PHE A 28 14.21 2.04 -5.58
N ILE A 29 15.00 1.03 -5.97
CA ILE A 29 14.49 -0.09 -6.77
C ILE A 29 13.42 -0.86 -5.99
N ILE A 30 13.69 -1.25 -4.74
CA ILE A 30 12.73 -2.01 -3.93
C ILE A 30 11.45 -1.20 -3.69
N SER A 31 11.57 0.06 -3.27
CA SER A 31 10.44 0.95 -2.99
C SER A 31 9.60 1.18 -4.25
N GLY A 32 10.24 1.46 -5.38
CA GLY A 32 9.57 1.63 -6.67
C GLY A 32 8.90 0.36 -7.17
N MET A 33 9.55 -0.81 -7.06
CA MET A 33 8.96 -2.09 -7.47
C MET A 33 7.74 -2.50 -6.64
N ILE A 34 7.76 -2.24 -5.33
CA ILE A 34 6.59 -2.49 -4.47
C ILE A 34 5.41 -1.61 -4.90
N LYS A 35 5.65 -0.33 -5.21
CA LYS A 35 4.60 0.58 -5.72
C LYS A 35 4.16 0.21 -7.14
N LEU A 36 5.08 -0.20 -8.02
CA LEU A 36 4.75 -0.69 -9.36
C LEU A 36 3.89 -1.96 -9.35
N ASN A 37 4.01 -2.77 -8.29
CA ASN A 37 3.14 -3.94 -8.11
C ASN A 37 1.68 -3.55 -7.79
N ASP A 38 1.42 -2.37 -7.22
CA ASP A 38 0.08 -1.83 -6.97
C ASP A 38 0.01 -0.32 -7.27
N PRO A 39 0.10 0.09 -8.55
CA PRO A 39 0.06 1.50 -8.92
C PRO A 39 -1.30 2.14 -8.62
N MET A 40 -2.39 1.35 -8.63
CA MET A 40 -3.72 1.80 -8.23
C MET A 40 -3.76 2.18 -6.75
N GLY A 41 -3.15 1.37 -5.87
CA GLY A 41 -3.05 1.70 -4.44
C GLY A 41 -2.31 3.00 -4.20
N PHE A 42 -1.21 3.23 -4.92
CA PHE A 42 -0.47 4.50 -4.82
C PHE A 42 -1.26 5.68 -5.42
N SER A 43 -2.03 5.46 -6.51
CA SER A 43 -2.89 6.52 -7.06
C SER A 43 -3.98 6.96 -6.08
N PHE A 44 -4.57 6.05 -5.31
CA PHE A 44 -5.54 6.41 -4.28
C PHE A 44 -4.93 7.29 -3.18
N LYS A 45 -3.67 7.02 -2.79
CA LYS A 45 -2.96 7.92 -1.86
C LYS A 45 -2.71 9.30 -2.46
N LEU A 46 -2.40 9.39 -3.75
CA LEU A 46 -2.29 10.69 -4.43
C LEU A 46 -3.65 11.41 -4.52
N GLU A 47 -4.76 10.70 -4.76
CA GLU A 47 -6.10 11.26 -4.68
C GLU A 47 -6.36 11.89 -3.29
N ASP A 48 -5.98 11.17 -2.21
CA ASP A 48 -6.11 11.66 -0.83
C ASP A 48 -5.27 12.93 -0.62
N TYR A 49 -4.02 12.98 -1.13
CA TYR A 49 -3.20 14.18 -1.06
C TYR A 49 -3.78 15.35 -1.86
N PHE A 50 -4.35 15.09 -3.05
CA PHE A 50 -4.93 16.13 -3.89
C PHE A 50 -6.29 16.64 -3.43
N ALA A 51 -6.91 15.97 -2.45
CA ALA A 51 -8.24 16.33 -1.93
C ALA A 51 -8.28 17.79 -1.45
N PRO A 52 -9.45 18.46 -1.54
CA PRO A 52 -9.62 19.87 -1.17
C PRO A 52 -9.21 20.19 0.26
N ASN A 53 -9.42 19.25 1.19
CA ASN A 53 -9.11 19.39 2.61
C ASN A 53 -7.66 19.01 2.99
N VAL A 54 -6.83 18.62 2.00
CA VAL A 54 -5.42 18.27 2.19
C VAL A 54 -4.55 19.32 1.46
N LEU A 55 -4.16 19.09 0.22
CA LEU A 55 -3.36 20.07 -0.54
C LEU A 55 -4.22 21.04 -1.38
N GLY A 56 -5.53 20.81 -1.51
CA GLY A 56 -6.42 21.67 -2.26
C GLY A 56 -6.15 21.68 -3.78
N LEU A 57 -5.77 20.55 -4.34
CA LEU A 57 -5.43 20.39 -5.76
C LEU A 57 -6.39 19.41 -6.49
N PRO A 58 -7.74 19.58 -6.37
CA PRO A 58 -8.70 18.59 -6.90
C PRO A 58 -8.62 18.40 -8.40
N PHE A 59 -8.11 19.38 -9.16
CA PHE A 59 -7.90 19.27 -10.62
C PHE A 59 -6.84 18.23 -11.01
N LEU A 60 -5.99 17.78 -10.06
CA LEU A 60 -5.00 16.73 -10.28
C LEU A 60 -5.56 15.31 -10.02
N ILE A 61 -6.71 15.19 -9.35
CA ILE A 61 -7.31 13.87 -9.03
C ILE A 61 -7.52 13.00 -10.29
N PRO A 62 -8.00 13.52 -11.44
CA PRO A 62 -8.14 12.70 -12.65
C PRO A 62 -6.82 12.15 -13.20
N PHE A 63 -5.70 12.77 -12.85
CA PHE A 63 -4.35 12.39 -13.29
C PHE A 63 -3.58 11.58 -12.25
N ALA A 64 -4.17 11.28 -11.08
CA ALA A 64 -3.48 10.62 -9.96
C ALA A 64 -2.84 9.29 -10.37
N LEU A 65 -3.52 8.47 -11.18
CA LEU A 65 -2.98 7.21 -11.68
C LEU A 65 -1.79 7.43 -12.62
N THR A 66 -1.89 8.38 -13.54
CA THR A 66 -0.79 8.72 -14.46
C THR A 66 0.45 9.19 -13.69
N PHE A 67 0.25 10.05 -12.69
CA PHE A 67 1.33 10.48 -11.80
C PHE A 67 1.91 9.31 -11.00
N ALA A 68 1.06 8.44 -10.45
CA ALA A 68 1.50 7.27 -9.71
C ALA A 68 2.40 6.37 -10.56
N ILE A 69 1.96 6.02 -11.76
CA ILE A 69 2.73 5.18 -12.70
C ILE A 69 4.06 5.85 -13.05
N PHE A 70 4.02 7.14 -13.42
CA PHE A 70 5.22 7.88 -13.79
C PHE A 70 6.25 7.92 -12.65
N VAL A 71 5.83 8.30 -11.46
CA VAL A 71 6.69 8.40 -10.27
C VAL A 71 7.29 7.05 -9.92
N CYS A 72 6.52 5.96 -9.95
CA CYS A 72 7.02 4.62 -9.64
C CYS A 72 8.06 4.14 -10.66
N ILE A 73 7.84 4.38 -11.96
CA ILE A 73 8.82 4.04 -13.01
C ILE A 73 10.10 4.84 -12.82
N VAL A 74 9.98 6.17 -12.62
CA VAL A 74 11.13 7.05 -12.41
C VAL A 74 11.92 6.63 -11.17
N GLU A 75 11.26 6.23 -10.09
CA GLU A 75 11.91 5.77 -8.85
C GLU A 75 12.80 4.54 -9.11
N VAL A 76 12.29 3.51 -9.78
CA VAL A 76 13.07 2.32 -10.14
C VAL A 76 14.22 2.68 -11.07
N VAL A 77 13.92 3.45 -12.12
CA VAL A 77 14.92 3.83 -13.14
C VAL A 77 16.05 4.67 -12.53
N LEU A 78 15.75 5.60 -11.63
CA LEU A 78 16.78 6.39 -10.92
C LEU A 78 17.66 5.50 -10.02
N GLY A 79 17.06 4.52 -9.34
CA GLY A 79 17.82 3.52 -8.60
C GLY A 79 18.79 2.74 -9.49
N VAL A 80 18.33 2.28 -10.65
CA VAL A 80 19.17 1.60 -11.64
C VAL A 80 20.25 2.53 -12.18
N MET A 81 19.89 3.75 -12.62
CA MET A 81 20.84 4.75 -13.13
C MET A 81 21.93 5.06 -12.12
N LEU A 82 21.59 5.19 -10.84
CA LEU A 82 22.54 5.40 -9.76
C LEU A 82 23.49 4.20 -9.65
N LEU A 83 22.98 2.96 -9.65
CA LEU A 83 23.79 1.75 -9.52
C LEU A 83 24.70 1.50 -10.73
N VAL A 84 24.24 1.78 -11.95
CA VAL A 84 25.07 1.61 -13.14
C VAL A 84 25.97 2.83 -13.42
N GLY A 85 25.75 3.97 -12.72
CA GLY A 85 26.50 5.21 -12.89
C GLY A 85 26.20 5.93 -14.20
N TYR A 86 24.98 5.80 -14.72
CA TYR A 86 24.56 6.47 -15.94
C TYR A 86 24.14 7.91 -15.64
N GLN A 87 24.60 8.87 -16.48
CA GLN A 87 24.22 10.29 -16.40
C GLN A 87 24.25 10.85 -14.96
N LYS A 88 25.37 10.66 -14.24
CA LYS A 88 25.51 10.92 -12.80
C LYS A 88 24.88 12.24 -12.31
N LYS A 89 25.07 13.34 -13.06
CA LYS A 89 24.51 14.65 -12.69
C LYS A 89 22.99 14.65 -12.75
N LEU A 90 22.41 14.18 -13.87
CA LEU A 90 20.95 14.09 -14.03
C LEU A 90 20.36 13.17 -12.95
N THR A 91 20.96 12.00 -12.73
CA THR A 91 20.51 11.03 -11.72
C THR A 91 20.49 11.65 -10.33
N LEU A 92 21.54 12.32 -9.91
CA LEU A 92 21.63 12.92 -8.57
C LEU A 92 20.65 14.08 -8.38
N TRP A 93 20.50 14.97 -9.38
CA TRP A 93 19.51 16.04 -9.32
C TRP A 93 18.08 15.50 -9.24
N SER A 94 17.75 14.48 -10.06
CA SER A 94 16.43 13.87 -10.06
C SER A 94 16.14 13.11 -8.74
N LEU A 95 17.15 12.43 -8.18
CA LEU A 95 17.05 11.80 -6.86
C LEU A 95 16.75 12.83 -5.76
N LEU A 96 17.51 13.94 -5.73
CA LEU A 96 17.27 15.00 -4.75
C LEU A 96 15.87 15.60 -4.90
N ALA A 97 15.46 15.92 -6.13
CA ALA A 97 14.14 16.47 -6.39
C ALA A 97 13.02 15.52 -5.91
N MET A 98 13.17 14.22 -6.18
CA MET A 98 12.22 13.20 -5.75
C MET A 98 12.19 13.04 -4.21
N LEU A 99 13.35 13.03 -3.56
CA LEU A 99 13.45 12.91 -2.10
C LEU A 99 12.90 14.16 -1.39
N ILE A 100 13.11 15.35 -1.95
CA ILE A 100 12.51 16.58 -1.44
C ILE A 100 10.98 16.52 -1.59
N PHE A 101 10.49 16.08 -2.74
CA PHE A 101 9.06 15.93 -2.99
C PHE A 101 8.41 14.94 -2.00
N PHE A 102 8.95 13.75 -1.86
CA PHE A 102 8.42 12.77 -0.91
C PHE A 102 8.60 13.22 0.55
N GLY A 103 9.74 13.81 0.89
CA GLY A 103 9.99 14.36 2.22
C GLY A 103 8.98 15.45 2.59
N PHE A 104 8.59 16.30 1.62
CA PHE A 104 7.51 17.27 1.81
C PHE A 104 6.18 16.59 2.08
N LEU A 105 5.77 15.59 1.28
CA LEU A 105 4.51 14.88 1.47
C LEU A 105 4.45 14.15 2.81
N THR A 106 5.53 13.46 3.19
CA THR A 106 5.59 12.71 4.46
C THR A 106 5.66 13.64 5.67
N PHE A 107 6.36 14.79 5.57
CA PHE A 107 6.33 15.84 6.58
C PHE A 107 4.92 16.42 6.75
N TYR A 108 4.26 16.75 5.64
CA TYR A 108 2.91 17.27 5.64
C TYR A 108 1.95 16.29 6.33
N SER A 109 2.03 15.00 5.99
CA SER A 109 1.25 13.95 6.65
C SER A 109 1.52 13.87 8.15
N ALA A 110 2.80 13.91 8.56
CA ALA A 110 3.19 13.78 9.94
C ALA A 110 2.78 14.99 10.78
N TYR A 111 2.94 16.19 10.23
CA TYR A 111 2.68 17.45 10.97
C TYR A 111 1.19 17.75 11.08
N PHE A 112 0.45 17.62 9.98
CA PHE A 112 -0.98 17.95 9.94
C PHE A 112 -1.89 16.76 10.25
N ASN A 113 -1.36 15.55 10.39
CA ASN A 113 -2.10 14.31 10.66
C ASN A 113 -3.26 14.06 9.67
N LYS A 114 -3.05 14.39 8.38
CA LYS A 114 -4.10 14.36 7.35
C LYS A 114 -4.15 13.03 6.57
N VAL A 115 -3.00 12.48 6.25
CA VAL A 115 -2.86 11.20 5.55
C VAL A 115 -2.05 10.27 6.45
N THR A 116 -2.70 9.31 7.06
CA THR A 116 -2.08 8.45 8.10
C THR A 116 -1.14 7.40 7.53
N ASP A 117 -1.27 7.08 6.23
CA ASP A 117 -0.43 6.12 5.51
C ASP A 117 0.08 6.77 4.22
N CYS A 118 1.37 7.10 4.19
CA CYS A 118 2.00 7.78 3.05
C CYS A 118 2.29 6.87 1.85
N GLY A 119 2.06 5.57 1.95
CA GLY A 119 2.21 4.63 0.82
C GLY A 119 3.63 4.48 0.27
N CYS A 120 4.67 4.91 1.01
CA CYS A 120 6.07 4.85 0.54
C CYS A 120 6.56 3.45 0.16
N PHE A 121 6.07 2.42 0.84
CA PHE A 121 6.26 1.00 0.51
C PHE A 121 4.92 0.31 0.25
N GLY A 122 3.94 1.04 -0.29
CA GLY A 122 2.60 0.51 -0.52
C GLY A 122 2.00 -0.15 0.73
N ASP A 123 1.24 -1.22 0.52
CA ASP A 123 0.67 -2.02 1.63
C ASP A 123 1.66 -3.06 2.20
N ALA A 124 2.90 -3.16 1.67
CA ALA A 124 3.87 -4.17 2.11
C ALA A 124 4.47 -3.86 3.49
N ILE A 125 4.73 -2.58 3.78
CA ILE A 125 5.26 -2.13 5.06
C ILE A 125 4.52 -0.85 5.45
N LYS A 126 3.76 -0.92 6.53
CA LYS A 126 3.04 0.24 7.08
C LYS A 126 3.96 0.99 8.04
N PHE A 127 4.33 2.20 7.68
CA PHE A 127 5.05 3.12 8.54
C PHE A 127 4.10 4.17 9.11
N THR A 128 4.37 4.60 10.34
CA THR A 128 3.74 5.83 10.83
C THR A 128 4.23 7.02 10.01
N PRO A 129 3.47 8.13 9.95
CA PRO A 129 3.89 9.31 9.19
C PRO A 129 5.28 9.83 9.58
N TRP A 130 5.60 9.84 10.87
CA TRP A 130 6.93 10.24 11.38
C TRP A 130 8.05 9.27 11.01
N GLN A 131 7.79 7.97 11.01
CA GLN A 131 8.77 6.97 10.55
C GLN A 131 9.06 7.15 9.05
N SER A 132 8.03 7.40 8.24
CA SER A 132 8.18 7.67 6.81
C SER A 132 8.99 8.93 6.55
N PHE A 133 8.70 10.01 7.26
CA PHE A 133 9.47 11.25 7.17
C PHE A 133 10.93 11.06 7.57
N THR A 134 11.20 10.38 8.69
CA THR A 134 12.56 10.08 9.16
C THR A 134 13.34 9.29 8.12
N LYS A 135 12.71 8.27 7.52
CA LYS A 135 13.30 7.50 6.42
C LYS A 135 13.68 8.41 5.25
N ASP A 136 12.78 9.30 4.82
CA ASP A 136 13.03 10.19 3.69
C ASP A 136 14.16 11.20 3.99
N ILE A 137 14.27 11.70 5.22
CA ILE A 137 15.38 12.54 5.65
C ILE A 137 16.71 11.76 5.63
N VAL A 138 16.74 10.51 6.10
CA VAL A 138 17.96 9.67 6.04
C VAL A 138 18.40 9.45 4.59
N LEU A 139 17.46 9.16 3.67
CA LEU A 139 17.76 9.00 2.25
C LEU A 139 18.22 10.32 1.61
N LEU A 140 17.61 11.46 2.00
CA LEU A 140 17.98 12.78 1.51
C LEU A 140 19.40 13.16 1.96
N VAL A 141 19.75 12.92 3.22
CA VAL A 141 21.10 13.17 3.73
C VAL A 141 22.12 12.29 3.01
N ALA A 142 21.82 11.01 2.80
CA ALA A 142 22.69 10.12 2.03
C ALA A 142 22.88 10.60 0.59
N ALA A 143 21.82 11.06 -0.07
CA ALA A 143 21.88 11.62 -1.42
C ALA A 143 22.70 12.93 -1.46
N LEU A 144 22.54 13.81 -0.46
CA LEU A 144 23.30 15.06 -0.33
C LEU A 144 24.80 14.80 -0.12
N ILE A 145 25.18 13.82 0.69
CA ILE A 145 26.58 13.44 0.87
C ILE A 145 27.19 13.02 -0.47
N ILE A 146 26.50 12.18 -1.23
CA ILE A 146 26.96 11.79 -2.57
C ILE A 146 27.00 12.99 -3.51
N PHE A 147 26.00 13.84 -3.47
CA PHE A 147 25.89 15.01 -4.36
C PHE A 147 27.01 16.03 -4.10
N LEU A 148 27.34 16.31 -2.85
CA LEU A 148 28.32 17.33 -2.48
C LEU A 148 29.77 16.83 -2.59
N TRP A 149 30.03 15.59 -2.18
CA TRP A 149 31.41 15.07 -2.04
C TRP A 149 31.68 13.79 -2.81
N GLY A 150 30.63 13.06 -3.24
CA GLY A 150 30.74 11.73 -3.81
C GLY A 150 30.72 11.66 -5.34
N GLN A 151 30.37 12.74 -6.05
CA GLN A 151 30.12 12.69 -7.49
C GLN A 151 31.27 12.13 -8.30
N ASP A 152 32.52 12.42 -7.92
CA ASP A 152 33.74 12.01 -8.68
C ASP A 152 34.04 10.52 -8.51
N TYR A 153 33.50 9.89 -7.46
CA TYR A 153 33.62 8.46 -7.22
C TYR A 153 32.55 7.64 -7.93
N ILE A 154 31.48 8.27 -8.47
CA ILE A 154 30.49 7.58 -9.29
C ILE A 154 31.02 7.40 -10.69
N LYS A 155 31.51 6.19 -10.98
CA LYS A 155 31.94 5.79 -12.31
C LYS A 155 30.92 4.86 -12.95
N PRO A 156 30.70 4.95 -14.28
CA PRO A 156 29.90 3.97 -14.99
C PRO A 156 30.51 2.57 -14.86
N ILE A 157 29.65 1.53 -14.81
CA ILE A 157 30.08 0.13 -14.78
C ILE A 157 30.86 -0.30 -16.04
N SER A 158 30.70 0.46 -17.14
CA SER A 158 31.42 0.26 -18.40
C SER A 158 31.62 1.60 -19.10
N LYS A 159 32.72 1.75 -19.84
CA LYS A 159 32.99 2.92 -20.68
C LYS A 159 32.12 2.99 -21.96
N GLY A 160 31.43 1.90 -22.32
CA GLY A 160 30.59 1.84 -23.51
C GLY A 160 29.13 2.23 -23.26
N LYS A 161 28.24 1.82 -24.15
CA LYS A 161 26.80 2.10 -24.10
C LYS A 161 26.02 1.16 -23.13
N LEU A 162 26.70 0.25 -22.44
CA LEU A 162 26.07 -0.72 -21.53
C LEU A 162 25.20 -0.06 -20.44
N PRO A 163 25.65 1.02 -19.73
CA PRO A 163 24.78 1.70 -18.75
C PRO A 163 23.50 2.27 -19.37
N LEU A 164 23.57 2.80 -20.60
CA LEU A 164 22.39 3.25 -21.33
C LEU A 164 21.41 2.10 -21.62
N TYR A 165 21.93 0.97 -22.14
CA TYR A 165 21.08 -0.16 -22.46
C TYR A 165 20.41 -0.76 -21.23
N ILE A 166 21.11 -0.86 -20.09
CA ILE A 166 20.54 -1.32 -18.83
C ILE A 166 19.44 -0.36 -18.36
N THR A 167 19.66 0.96 -18.47
CA THR A 167 18.65 1.97 -18.12
C THR A 167 17.42 1.87 -19.02
N LEU A 168 17.59 1.75 -20.34
CA LEU A 168 16.48 1.59 -21.28
C LEU A 168 15.71 0.29 -21.02
N LEU A 169 16.43 -0.80 -20.76
CA LEU A 169 15.82 -2.08 -20.41
C LEU A 169 14.97 -1.98 -19.12
N SER A 170 15.46 -1.24 -18.12
CA SER A 170 14.68 -1.01 -16.89
C SER A 170 13.40 -0.20 -17.14
N VAL A 171 13.42 0.79 -18.03
CA VAL A 171 12.20 1.53 -18.44
C VAL A 171 11.22 0.60 -19.13
N ILE A 172 11.67 -0.21 -20.10
CA ILE A 172 10.82 -1.17 -20.83
C ILE A 172 10.23 -2.19 -19.84
N PHE A 173 11.05 -2.76 -18.96
CA PHE A 173 10.62 -3.71 -17.96
C PHE A 173 9.52 -3.11 -17.05
N CYS A 174 9.74 -1.91 -16.47
CA CYS A 174 8.77 -1.25 -15.62
C CYS A 174 7.47 -0.95 -16.38
N SER A 175 7.55 -0.53 -17.65
CA SER A 175 6.38 -0.22 -18.48
C SER A 175 5.54 -1.46 -18.78
N VAL A 176 6.18 -2.58 -19.12
CA VAL A 176 5.51 -3.87 -19.36
C VAL A 176 4.93 -4.40 -18.05
N PHE A 177 5.67 -4.29 -16.95
CA PHE A 177 5.22 -4.74 -15.65
C PHE A 177 3.97 -3.98 -15.18
N VAL A 178 3.98 -2.64 -15.28
CA VAL A 178 2.83 -1.81 -14.89
C VAL A 178 1.63 -2.06 -15.80
N TYR A 179 1.85 -2.25 -17.10
CA TYR A 179 0.79 -2.61 -18.04
C TYR A 179 0.12 -3.93 -17.62
N TYR A 180 0.92 -4.92 -17.23
CA TYR A 180 0.40 -6.21 -16.77
C TYR A 180 -0.44 -6.04 -15.49
N VAL A 181 0.10 -5.45 -14.42
CA VAL A 181 -0.61 -5.36 -13.13
C VAL A 181 -1.82 -4.43 -13.17
N TYR A 182 -1.85 -3.48 -14.11
CA TYR A 182 -3.00 -2.60 -14.32
C TYR A 182 -4.17 -3.33 -15.01
N ASN A 183 -3.88 -4.22 -15.96
CA ASN A 183 -4.89 -4.99 -16.69
C ASN A 183 -5.30 -6.29 -15.98
N HIS A 184 -4.55 -6.68 -14.96
CA HIS A 184 -4.77 -7.85 -14.13
C HIS A 184 -4.81 -7.42 -12.66
N LEU A 185 -4.49 -8.28 -11.73
CA LEU A 185 -4.31 -7.92 -10.31
C LEU A 185 -2.83 -7.81 -9.96
N PRO A 186 -2.48 -7.12 -8.86
CA PRO A 186 -1.12 -7.14 -8.33
C PRO A 186 -0.58 -8.57 -8.20
N ILE A 187 0.66 -8.79 -8.65
CA ILE A 187 1.29 -10.13 -8.57
C ILE A 187 1.41 -10.58 -7.12
N LYS A 188 1.80 -9.67 -6.24
CA LYS A 188 1.83 -9.91 -4.80
C LYS A 188 0.77 -9.05 -4.10
N ASP A 189 -0.21 -9.70 -3.48
CA ASP A 189 -1.20 -9.02 -2.67
C ASP A 189 -0.72 -8.87 -1.22
N PHE A 190 -0.38 -7.65 -0.82
CA PHE A 190 0.06 -7.31 0.54
C PHE A 190 -1.10 -6.89 1.45
N ARG A 191 -2.31 -6.77 0.92
CA ARG A 191 -3.48 -6.25 1.63
C ARG A 191 -4.11 -7.31 2.54
N PRO A 192 -4.92 -6.88 3.51
CA PRO A 192 -5.59 -7.80 4.43
C PRO A 192 -6.49 -8.84 3.74
N TYR A 193 -7.08 -8.47 2.59
CA TYR A 193 -8.00 -9.32 1.81
C TYR A 193 -7.30 -10.22 0.79
N LYS A 194 -6.10 -10.70 1.06
CA LYS A 194 -5.41 -11.64 0.17
C LYS A 194 -6.07 -13.02 0.14
N ILE A 195 -5.84 -13.77 -0.94
CA ILE A 195 -6.30 -15.17 -1.07
C ILE A 195 -5.82 -15.99 0.14
N GLY A 196 -6.71 -16.79 0.71
CA GLY A 196 -6.48 -17.58 1.91
C GLY A 196 -6.86 -16.88 3.22
N THR A 197 -7.17 -15.57 3.20
CA THR A 197 -7.59 -14.86 4.42
C THR A 197 -9.06 -15.17 4.74
N SER A 198 -9.33 -15.42 6.02
CA SER A 198 -10.69 -15.44 6.57
C SER A 198 -11.11 -14.02 6.94
N ILE A 199 -12.16 -13.52 6.30
CA ILE A 199 -12.70 -12.18 6.59
C ILE A 199 -13.16 -12.08 8.05
N PRO A 200 -14.00 -13.02 8.58
CA PRO A 200 -14.44 -12.94 9.98
C PRO A 200 -13.29 -13.01 11.00
N GLU A 201 -12.27 -13.84 10.74
CA GLU A 201 -11.10 -13.89 11.62
C GLU A 201 -10.25 -12.62 11.53
N GLY A 202 -10.13 -12.05 10.32
CA GLY A 202 -9.41 -10.79 10.10
C GLY A 202 -10.07 -9.58 10.77
N MET A 203 -11.39 -9.66 11.04
CA MET A 203 -12.15 -8.63 11.76
C MET A 203 -11.97 -8.70 13.28
N LYS A 204 -11.42 -9.79 13.81
CA LYS A 204 -11.17 -9.92 15.25
C LYS A 204 -9.90 -9.14 15.63
N ILE A 205 -10.00 -8.42 16.74
CA ILE A 205 -8.84 -7.80 17.36
C ILE A 205 -7.89 -8.90 17.82
N PRO A 206 -6.59 -8.87 17.42
CA PRO A 206 -5.65 -9.89 17.84
C PRO A 206 -5.55 -9.98 19.37
N SER A 207 -6.00 -11.07 19.96
CA SER A 207 -5.91 -11.31 21.40
C SER A 207 -4.42 -11.37 21.83
N GLY A 208 -4.10 -10.78 22.96
CA GLY A 208 -2.74 -10.82 23.54
C GLY A 208 -1.76 -9.74 23.02
N LYS A 209 -2.19 -8.83 22.14
CA LYS A 209 -1.36 -7.71 21.68
C LYS A 209 -1.75 -6.36 22.26
N ILE A 210 -2.66 -6.31 23.22
CA ILE A 210 -3.01 -5.07 23.91
C ILE A 210 -1.83 -4.67 24.80
N THR A 211 -1.32 -3.46 24.56
CA THR A 211 -0.21 -2.91 25.33
C THR A 211 -0.75 -1.86 26.30
N TYR A 212 -0.41 -2.03 27.56
CA TYR A 212 -0.79 -1.11 28.63
C TYR A 212 0.43 -0.30 29.06
N TYR A 213 0.30 1.01 29.02
CA TYR A 213 1.27 1.99 29.50
C TYR A 213 0.81 2.48 30.86
N TRP A 214 1.37 1.92 31.92
CA TRP A 214 1.05 2.26 33.28
C TRP A 214 1.94 3.39 33.77
N THR A 215 1.36 4.41 34.35
CA THR A 215 2.06 5.35 35.21
C THR A 215 1.68 5.01 36.63
N VAL A 216 2.63 4.51 37.40
CA VAL A 216 2.42 3.96 38.75
C VAL A 216 3.36 4.58 39.72
N LYS A 217 2.98 4.60 41.00
CA LYS A 217 3.84 5.00 42.13
C LYS A 217 4.28 3.75 42.87
N ILE A 218 5.59 3.51 42.86
CA ILE A 218 6.25 2.39 43.60
C ILE A 218 7.31 2.98 44.48
N ASP A 219 7.31 2.63 45.79
CA ASP A 219 8.24 3.15 46.77
C ASP A 219 8.31 4.68 46.80
N GLY A 220 7.14 5.33 46.64
CA GLY A 220 7.03 6.78 46.65
C GLY A 220 7.48 7.48 45.33
N LYS A 221 7.97 6.75 44.32
CA LYS A 221 8.48 7.27 43.06
C LYS A 221 7.54 6.91 41.92
N GLU A 222 7.32 7.87 41.03
CA GLU A 222 6.57 7.67 39.77
C GLU A 222 7.42 6.86 38.79
N GLN A 223 6.83 5.80 38.21
CA GLN A 223 7.46 4.92 37.23
C GLN A 223 6.49 4.65 36.07
N LYS A 224 7.02 4.56 34.85
CA LYS A 224 6.28 4.12 33.67
C LYS A 224 6.61 2.66 33.38
N ILE A 225 5.58 1.81 33.34
CA ILE A 225 5.72 0.37 33.11
C ILE A 225 4.85 0.00 31.92
N ILE A 226 5.38 -0.83 31.04
CA ILE A 226 4.67 -1.33 29.84
C ILE A 226 4.53 -2.84 29.98
N ASN A 227 3.30 -3.33 29.86
CA ASN A 227 3.02 -4.77 29.89
C ASN A 227 1.70 -5.12 29.16
N ASN A 228 1.29 -6.40 29.21
CA ASN A 228 0.12 -6.93 28.50
C ASN A 228 -1.17 -6.93 29.34
N GLY A 229 -1.28 -6.04 30.35
CA GLY A 229 -2.53 -5.85 31.12
C GLY A 229 -2.47 -6.28 32.59
N GLN A 230 -1.32 -6.76 33.07
CA GLN A 230 -1.16 -7.04 34.51
C GLN A 230 -0.85 -5.75 35.24
N VAL A 231 -1.60 -5.47 36.32
CA VAL A 231 -1.29 -4.33 37.19
C VAL A 231 0.11 -4.51 37.80
N PRO A 232 1.00 -3.50 37.62
CA PRO A 232 2.35 -3.59 38.17
C PRO A 232 2.37 -3.81 39.68
N LYS A 233 3.37 -4.52 40.14
CA LYS A 233 3.57 -4.79 41.56
C LYS A 233 4.93 -4.24 42.04
N ASP A 234 5.02 -3.90 43.32
CA ASP A 234 6.26 -3.54 43.97
C ASP A 234 7.16 -4.78 44.22
N LYS A 235 8.35 -4.57 44.75
CA LYS A 235 9.32 -5.65 45.10
C LYS A 235 8.80 -6.64 46.11
N ASN A 236 7.80 -6.27 46.91
CA ASN A 236 7.19 -7.10 47.94
C ASN A 236 5.94 -7.85 47.44
N GLY A 237 5.57 -7.67 46.15
CA GLY A 237 4.42 -8.32 45.55
C GLY A 237 3.09 -7.57 45.70
N ASN A 238 3.09 -6.40 46.34
CA ASN A 238 1.88 -5.57 46.46
C ASN A 238 1.59 -4.82 45.18
N TYR A 239 0.31 -4.59 44.87
CA TYR A 239 -0.05 -3.81 43.71
C TYR A 239 0.40 -2.36 43.85
N ALA A 240 1.01 -1.82 42.78
CA ALA A 240 1.41 -0.43 42.75
C ALA A 240 0.19 0.50 42.72
N GLU A 241 0.34 1.72 43.25
CA GLU A 241 -0.65 2.77 43.13
C GLU A 241 -0.70 3.26 41.67
N VAL A 242 -1.82 3.03 40.98
CA VAL A 242 -1.98 3.41 39.60
C VAL A 242 -2.38 4.88 39.51
N LEU A 243 -1.51 5.71 38.93
CA LEU A 243 -1.76 7.13 38.68
C LEU A 243 -2.47 7.35 37.35
N ASN A 244 -2.06 6.61 36.31
CA ASN A 244 -2.65 6.66 34.99
C ASN A 244 -2.42 5.33 34.24
N VAL A 245 -3.35 5.00 33.32
CA VAL A 245 -3.18 3.90 32.36
C VAL A 245 -3.63 4.33 30.97
N LYS A 246 -2.74 4.18 30.00
CA LYS A 246 -3.07 4.32 28.57
C LYS A 246 -3.00 2.95 27.94
N THR A 247 -4.07 2.58 27.23
CA THR A 247 -4.15 1.29 26.54
C THR A 247 -3.97 1.52 25.04
N GLU A 248 -3.06 0.78 24.43
CA GLU A 248 -2.90 0.70 22.99
C GLU A 248 -3.47 -0.64 22.52
N VAL A 249 -4.61 -0.59 21.85
CA VAL A 249 -5.30 -1.74 21.28
C VAL A 249 -4.88 -1.85 19.82
N PRO A 250 -4.31 -2.97 19.37
CA PRO A 250 -4.01 -3.15 17.95
C PRO A 250 -5.30 -3.17 17.16
N GLU A 251 -5.27 -2.52 16.01
CA GLU A 251 -6.40 -2.56 15.09
C GLU A 251 -6.54 -3.96 14.48
N ALA A 252 -7.79 -4.38 14.23
CA ALA A 252 -8.06 -5.57 13.46
C ALA A 252 -7.49 -5.42 12.05
N PRO A 253 -6.91 -6.47 11.42
CA PRO A 253 -6.41 -6.38 10.05
C PRO A 253 -7.47 -5.98 9.02
N ILE A 254 -8.73 -6.36 9.28
CA ILE A 254 -9.90 -6.04 8.48
C ILE A 254 -10.82 -5.19 9.34
N HIS A 255 -11.10 -3.96 8.87
CA HIS A 255 -12.09 -3.08 9.49
C HIS A 255 -13.24 -2.90 8.51
N ASP A 256 -14.40 -2.53 9.04
CA ASP A 256 -15.52 -1.98 8.28
C ASP A 256 -15.99 -2.84 7.10
N PHE A 257 -15.88 -4.18 7.20
CA PHE A 257 -16.49 -5.08 6.24
C PHE A 257 -17.93 -5.39 6.66
N TYR A 258 -18.88 -4.85 5.92
CA TYR A 258 -20.31 -5.05 6.13
C TYR A 258 -21.02 -5.24 4.78
N ILE A 259 -22.24 -5.75 4.81
CA ILE A 259 -23.08 -5.97 3.63
C ILE A 259 -24.44 -5.35 3.94
N TRP A 260 -24.56 -4.04 3.70
CA TRP A 260 -25.79 -3.32 4.02
C TRP A 260 -26.70 -3.18 2.80
N ASP A 261 -27.99 -3.34 3.01
CA ASP A 261 -28.99 -2.99 2.01
C ASP A 261 -29.30 -1.48 2.00
N LYS A 262 -30.34 -1.09 1.26
CA LYS A 262 -30.80 0.31 1.15
C LYS A 262 -31.48 0.78 2.42
N GLU A 263 -32.04 -0.12 3.19
CA GLU A 263 -32.76 0.12 4.43
C GLU A 263 -31.80 0.20 5.63
N GLY A 264 -30.53 -0.15 5.45
CA GLY A 264 -29.48 -0.12 6.47
C GLY A 264 -29.40 -1.39 7.30
N GLU A 265 -30.00 -2.49 6.84
CA GLU A 265 -29.84 -3.80 7.44
C GLU A 265 -28.56 -4.48 7.00
N ASN A 266 -27.88 -5.16 7.92
CA ASN A 266 -26.61 -5.83 7.68
C ASN A 266 -26.80 -7.33 7.45
N TYR A 267 -26.53 -7.78 6.25
CA TYR A 267 -26.62 -9.18 5.81
C TYR A 267 -25.26 -9.90 5.84
N PHE A 268 -24.29 -9.41 6.61
CA PHE A 268 -22.95 -10.01 6.69
C PHE A 268 -23.03 -11.49 7.06
N ASP A 269 -23.74 -11.83 8.14
CA ASP A 269 -23.84 -13.21 8.64
C ASP A 269 -24.64 -14.12 7.71
N ASP A 270 -25.60 -13.58 6.96
CA ASP A 270 -26.43 -14.35 6.02
C ASP A 270 -25.62 -14.83 4.81
N TYR A 271 -24.61 -14.06 4.41
CA TYR A 271 -23.83 -14.35 3.21
C TYR A 271 -22.46 -14.94 3.51
N ILE A 272 -21.75 -14.42 4.51
CA ILE A 272 -20.32 -14.72 4.66
C ILE A 272 -20.01 -16.18 4.93
N TRP A 273 -20.93 -16.89 5.59
CA TRP A 273 -20.77 -18.29 5.96
C TRP A 273 -21.18 -19.30 4.88
N LYS A 274 -21.67 -18.82 3.73
CA LYS A 274 -22.03 -19.71 2.62
C LYS A 274 -20.82 -20.43 2.05
N ASP A 275 -21.01 -21.69 1.65
CA ASP A 275 -19.95 -22.48 1.00
C ASP A 275 -19.55 -21.91 -0.36
N LYS A 276 -20.53 -21.42 -1.12
CA LYS A 276 -20.40 -20.92 -2.47
C LYS A 276 -20.89 -19.47 -2.54
N LEU A 277 -20.01 -18.52 -2.28
CA LEU A 277 -20.30 -17.10 -2.38
C LEU A 277 -19.38 -16.46 -3.43
N LEU A 278 -19.98 -15.69 -4.33
CA LEU A 278 -19.26 -14.87 -5.31
C LEU A 278 -19.63 -13.40 -5.11
N LEU A 279 -18.64 -12.60 -4.77
CA LEU A 279 -18.77 -11.14 -4.64
C LEU A 279 -18.35 -10.46 -5.93
N VAL A 280 -19.21 -9.61 -6.48
CA VAL A 280 -18.89 -8.67 -7.56
C VAL A 280 -18.60 -7.32 -6.91
N VAL A 281 -17.32 -6.95 -6.82
CA VAL A 281 -16.90 -5.74 -6.12
C VAL A 281 -16.72 -4.60 -7.11
N SER A 282 -17.51 -3.53 -6.97
CA SER A 282 -17.37 -2.30 -7.75
C SER A 282 -17.39 -1.09 -6.82
N TYR A 283 -16.19 -0.64 -6.40
CA TYR A 283 -16.07 0.44 -5.40
C TYR A 283 -16.66 1.78 -5.85
N ARG A 284 -16.77 2.00 -7.17
CA ARG A 284 -17.45 3.16 -7.77
C ARG A 284 -18.08 2.78 -9.11
N LEU A 285 -19.42 2.70 -9.13
CA LEU A 285 -20.17 2.37 -10.34
C LEU A 285 -20.06 3.43 -11.43
N ASP A 286 -19.91 4.71 -11.06
CA ASP A 286 -19.73 5.82 -12.01
C ASP A 286 -18.35 5.85 -12.69
N ARG A 287 -17.39 5.08 -12.19
CA ARG A 287 -16.04 4.91 -12.77
C ARG A 287 -15.75 3.45 -13.13
N ALA A 288 -16.75 2.60 -13.09
CA ALA A 288 -16.61 1.20 -13.45
C ALA A 288 -16.41 1.04 -14.97
N ASN A 289 -15.64 0.04 -15.35
CA ASN A 289 -15.57 -0.35 -16.76
C ASN A 289 -16.89 -0.99 -17.18
N GLU A 290 -17.67 -0.29 -17.99
CA GLU A 290 -19.00 -0.75 -18.39
C GLU A 290 -18.96 -2.03 -19.21
N GLU A 291 -18.00 -2.19 -20.13
CA GLU A 291 -17.86 -3.41 -20.93
C GLU A 291 -17.48 -4.64 -20.07
N ALA A 292 -16.87 -4.41 -18.92
CA ALA A 292 -16.56 -5.49 -18.00
C ALA A 292 -17.81 -6.17 -17.43
N PHE A 293 -18.92 -5.44 -17.25
CA PHE A 293 -20.17 -6.03 -16.76
C PHE A 293 -20.73 -7.10 -17.69
N LYS A 294 -20.50 -7.01 -19.00
CA LYS A 294 -20.89 -8.07 -19.95
C LYS A 294 -20.12 -9.37 -19.71
N LYS A 295 -18.81 -9.27 -19.40
CA LYS A 295 -17.99 -10.45 -19.04
C LYS A 295 -18.42 -11.01 -17.70
N ILE A 296 -18.62 -10.13 -16.71
CA ILE A 296 -19.04 -10.51 -15.35
C ILE A 296 -20.42 -11.19 -15.38
N LYS A 297 -21.39 -10.68 -16.15
CA LYS A 297 -22.68 -11.33 -16.30
C LYS A 297 -22.53 -12.80 -16.68
N ARG A 298 -21.72 -13.11 -17.70
CA ARG A 298 -21.51 -14.50 -18.12
C ARG A 298 -21.03 -15.39 -16.98
N VAL A 299 -20.00 -14.92 -16.25
CA VAL A 299 -19.42 -15.68 -15.13
C VAL A 299 -20.40 -15.81 -13.96
N THR A 300 -21.16 -14.75 -13.65
CA THR A 300 -22.14 -14.78 -12.56
C THR A 300 -23.34 -15.65 -12.90
N ASP A 301 -23.79 -15.69 -14.16
CA ASP A 301 -24.86 -16.59 -14.61
C ASP A 301 -24.40 -18.07 -14.52
N GLU A 302 -23.14 -18.37 -14.85
CA GLU A 302 -22.56 -19.70 -14.65
C GLU A 302 -22.43 -20.06 -13.17
N ALA A 303 -22.03 -19.09 -12.32
CA ALA A 303 -21.92 -19.29 -10.89
C ALA A 303 -23.30 -19.58 -10.26
N LEU A 304 -24.35 -18.84 -10.64
CA LEU A 304 -25.73 -19.09 -10.19
C LEU A 304 -26.20 -20.49 -10.57
N LYS A 305 -25.94 -20.94 -11.81
CA LYS A 305 -26.24 -22.32 -12.24
C LYS A 305 -25.44 -23.37 -11.46
N GLY A 306 -24.23 -23.03 -11.02
CA GLY A 306 -23.35 -23.86 -10.17
C GLY A 306 -23.74 -23.84 -8.68
N GLY A 307 -24.86 -23.20 -8.33
CA GLY A 307 -25.36 -23.10 -6.95
C GLY A 307 -24.63 -22.07 -6.08
N TYR A 308 -23.91 -21.12 -6.69
CA TYR A 308 -23.35 -19.99 -5.95
C TYR A 308 -24.42 -18.97 -5.59
N THR A 309 -24.29 -18.37 -4.42
CA THR A 309 -24.91 -17.08 -4.12
C THR A 309 -24.04 -16.00 -4.73
N VAL A 310 -24.63 -15.12 -5.52
CA VAL A 310 -23.90 -13.99 -6.14
C VAL A 310 -24.48 -12.70 -5.59
N ILE A 311 -23.63 -11.81 -5.09
CA ILE A 311 -23.99 -10.45 -4.66
C ILE A 311 -22.99 -9.43 -5.17
N GLY A 312 -23.46 -8.22 -5.42
CA GLY A 312 -22.64 -7.07 -5.70
C GLY A 312 -22.30 -6.28 -4.44
N LEU A 313 -21.10 -5.68 -4.37
CA LEU A 313 -20.72 -4.73 -3.34
C LEU A 313 -20.32 -3.40 -3.97
N THR A 314 -20.90 -2.30 -3.51
CA THR A 314 -20.59 -0.95 -4.03
C THR A 314 -20.78 0.11 -2.97
N SER A 315 -20.11 1.27 -3.15
CA SER A 315 -20.36 2.45 -2.33
C SER A 315 -21.45 3.38 -2.90
N GLN A 316 -22.07 3.00 -4.04
CA GLN A 316 -23.03 3.83 -4.80
C GLN A 316 -24.29 3.03 -5.11
N LEU A 317 -25.07 2.68 -4.08
CA LEU A 317 -26.34 1.94 -4.25
C LEU A 317 -27.38 2.69 -5.09
N ASP A 318 -27.32 4.01 -5.07
CA ASP A 318 -28.18 4.87 -5.89
C ASP A 318 -28.07 4.57 -7.40
N LYS A 319 -26.88 4.16 -7.84
CA LYS A 319 -26.58 3.81 -9.26
C LYS A 319 -26.74 2.33 -9.58
N ALA A 320 -26.87 1.48 -8.55
CA ALA A 320 -26.87 0.03 -8.69
C ALA A 320 -28.04 -0.46 -9.56
N SER A 321 -29.24 0.05 -9.33
CA SER A 321 -30.46 -0.36 -10.07
C SER A 321 -30.34 -0.07 -11.58
N TYR A 322 -29.68 1.02 -11.96
CA TYR A 322 -29.40 1.32 -13.37
C TYR A 322 -28.46 0.29 -13.99
N ILE A 323 -27.37 -0.06 -13.29
CA ILE A 323 -26.37 -1.04 -13.77
C ILE A 323 -26.98 -2.43 -13.88
N VAL A 324 -27.74 -2.87 -12.86
CA VAL A 324 -28.44 -4.16 -12.87
C VAL A 324 -29.36 -4.27 -14.07
N LYS A 325 -30.19 -3.24 -14.31
CA LYS A 325 -31.12 -3.22 -15.45
C LYS A 325 -30.41 -3.14 -16.79
N LYS A 326 -29.37 -2.28 -16.91
CA LYS A 326 -28.63 -2.05 -18.17
C LYS A 326 -27.92 -3.31 -18.66
N TYR A 327 -27.36 -4.09 -17.75
CA TYR A 327 -26.57 -5.30 -18.06
C TYR A 327 -27.33 -6.59 -17.75
N GLU A 328 -28.61 -6.50 -17.38
CA GLU A 328 -29.47 -7.64 -17.03
C GLU A 328 -28.81 -8.59 -16.01
N LEU A 329 -28.24 -8.01 -14.94
CA LEU A 329 -27.54 -8.77 -13.92
C LEU A 329 -28.56 -9.52 -13.05
N ASN A 330 -28.26 -10.77 -12.72
CA ASN A 330 -29.11 -11.64 -11.91
C ASN A 330 -28.71 -11.65 -10.44
N PHE A 331 -28.24 -10.53 -9.91
CA PHE A 331 -27.88 -10.32 -8.51
C PHE A 331 -28.05 -8.86 -8.11
N ASP A 332 -28.24 -8.62 -6.83
CA ASP A 332 -28.39 -7.28 -6.26
C ASP A 332 -27.07 -6.76 -5.70
N PHE A 333 -26.98 -5.43 -5.60
CA PHE A 333 -25.86 -4.76 -4.96
C PHE A 333 -26.21 -4.35 -3.52
N TYR A 334 -25.23 -4.53 -2.65
CA TYR A 334 -25.21 -4.09 -1.26
C TYR A 334 -24.17 -2.99 -1.06
N TYR A 335 -24.37 -2.19 -0.03
CA TYR A 335 -23.45 -1.11 0.30
C TYR A 335 -22.26 -1.63 1.10
N ASN A 336 -21.09 -1.13 0.76
CA ASN A 336 -19.89 -1.15 1.58
C ASN A 336 -19.05 0.09 1.29
N ASP A 337 -18.20 0.49 2.23
CA ASP A 337 -17.36 1.68 2.07
C ASP A 337 -16.37 1.56 0.91
N ALA A 338 -16.17 2.67 0.19
CA ALA A 338 -15.30 2.70 -0.98
C ALA A 338 -13.84 2.36 -0.65
N THR A 339 -13.34 2.73 0.52
CA THR A 339 -11.97 2.47 0.97
C THR A 339 -11.78 0.98 1.22
N THR A 340 -12.75 0.36 1.88
CA THR A 340 -12.78 -1.10 2.10
C THR A 340 -12.82 -1.84 0.77
N LEU A 341 -13.74 -1.47 -0.13
CA LEU A 341 -13.85 -2.11 -1.45
C LEU A 341 -12.58 -1.96 -2.29
N LYS A 342 -11.96 -0.77 -2.30
CA LYS A 342 -10.65 -0.54 -2.93
C LYS A 342 -9.57 -1.45 -2.32
N THR A 343 -9.62 -1.73 -1.01
CA THR A 343 -8.68 -2.62 -0.34
C THR A 343 -8.92 -4.09 -0.67
N ILE A 344 -10.16 -4.50 -0.90
CA ILE A 344 -10.51 -5.87 -1.30
C ILE A 344 -9.87 -6.21 -2.64
N ILE A 345 -10.05 -5.37 -3.67
CA ILE A 345 -9.60 -5.68 -5.03
C ILE A 345 -9.21 -4.43 -5.81
N ARG A 346 -8.20 -4.55 -6.68
CA ARG A 346 -7.74 -3.49 -7.61
C ARG A 346 -8.36 -3.66 -9.00
N SER A 347 -9.64 -3.92 -9.05
CA SER A 347 -10.43 -4.02 -10.27
C SER A 347 -11.79 -3.41 -10.04
N ASN A 348 -12.30 -2.64 -10.99
CA ASN A 348 -13.59 -1.98 -10.86
C ASN A 348 -14.43 -2.15 -12.16
N PRO A 349 -15.28 -3.18 -12.23
CA PRO A 349 -15.58 -4.20 -11.24
C PRO A 349 -14.51 -5.31 -11.14
N GLY A 350 -14.58 -6.14 -10.07
CA GLY A 350 -13.76 -7.33 -9.89
C GLY A 350 -14.54 -8.46 -9.23
N LEU A 351 -14.00 -9.67 -9.26
CA LEU A 351 -14.62 -10.88 -8.70
C LEU A 351 -13.84 -11.41 -7.51
N VAL A 352 -14.53 -11.81 -6.46
CA VAL A 352 -13.97 -12.44 -5.26
C VAL A 352 -14.78 -13.67 -4.91
N LYS A 353 -14.16 -14.85 -5.01
CA LYS A 353 -14.74 -16.13 -4.59
C LYS A 353 -14.48 -16.33 -3.10
N VAL A 354 -15.55 -16.57 -2.34
CA VAL A 354 -15.50 -16.79 -0.88
C VAL A 354 -16.14 -18.12 -0.55
N SER A 355 -15.62 -18.82 0.43
CA SER A 355 -16.22 -20.03 1.00
C SER A 355 -16.04 -20.00 2.51
N LYS A 356 -17.15 -20.05 3.26
CA LYS A 356 -17.16 -19.99 4.73
C LYS A 356 -16.28 -18.86 5.29
N GLY A 357 -16.43 -17.67 4.73
CA GLY A 357 -15.67 -16.49 5.13
C GLY A 357 -14.24 -16.44 4.61
N VAL A 358 -13.72 -17.47 3.95
CA VAL A 358 -12.35 -17.52 3.44
C VAL A 358 -12.31 -17.12 1.96
N ILE A 359 -11.47 -16.16 1.62
CA ILE A 359 -11.23 -15.76 0.22
C ILE A 359 -10.48 -16.89 -0.50
N LYS A 360 -11.10 -17.49 -1.50
CA LYS A 360 -10.53 -18.61 -2.27
C LYS A 360 -9.87 -18.20 -3.56
N ASP A 361 -10.43 -17.18 -4.25
CA ASP A 361 -9.86 -16.65 -5.50
C ASP A 361 -10.29 -15.20 -5.71
N LYS A 362 -9.50 -14.45 -6.49
CA LYS A 362 -9.78 -13.07 -6.88
C LYS A 362 -9.40 -12.89 -8.34
N LYS A 363 -10.29 -12.25 -9.12
CA LYS A 363 -10.04 -12.00 -10.54
C LYS A 363 -10.31 -10.55 -10.92
N HIS A 364 -9.39 -9.98 -11.69
CA HIS A 364 -9.66 -8.77 -12.44
C HIS A 364 -10.75 -9.05 -13.48
N TYR A 365 -11.56 -8.05 -13.86
CA TYR A 365 -12.60 -8.27 -14.87
C TYR A 365 -12.06 -8.78 -16.21
N ASN A 366 -10.79 -8.50 -16.54
CA ASN A 366 -10.17 -9.06 -17.74
C ASN A 366 -9.98 -10.57 -17.67
N ASP A 367 -9.77 -11.08 -16.47
CA ASP A 367 -9.52 -12.50 -16.16
C ASP A 367 -10.78 -13.19 -15.59
N ALA A 368 -11.95 -12.56 -15.73
CA ALA A 368 -13.18 -13.07 -15.10
C ALA A 368 -13.50 -14.51 -15.52
N THR A 369 -13.23 -14.85 -16.79
CA THR A 369 -13.44 -16.21 -17.33
C THR A 369 -12.50 -17.28 -16.76
N ASP A 370 -11.39 -16.86 -16.16
CA ASP A 370 -10.41 -17.77 -15.55
C ASP A 370 -10.78 -18.12 -14.09
N LEU A 371 -11.91 -17.60 -13.60
CA LEU A 371 -12.40 -17.92 -12.27
C LEU A 371 -12.91 -19.38 -12.24
N LYS A 372 -12.21 -20.22 -11.47
CA LYS A 372 -12.62 -21.62 -11.29
C LYS A 372 -13.80 -21.70 -10.34
N LEU A 373 -15.00 -21.98 -10.86
CA LEU A 373 -16.22 -22.16 -10.09
C LEU A 373 -16.34 -23.60 -9.54
N ALA A 374 -15.86 -24.60 -10.27
CA ALA A 374 -15.70 -25.96 -9.72
C ALA A 374 -14.49 -26.01 -8.77
N GLU A 375 -14.59 -26.85 -7.71
CA GLU A 375 -13.45 -27.16 -6.85
C GLU A 375 -12.37 -27.91 -7.59
#